data_ce00ed6a41e804ddd69a8e2ff8d36977
#
_entry.id   ce00ed6a41e804ddd69a8e2ff8d36977
#
_cell.length_a   1.000
_cell.length_b   1.000
_cell.length_c   1.000
_cell.angle_alpha   90.00
_cell.angle_beta   90.00
_cell.angle_gamma   90.00
#
_symmetry.space_group_name_H-M   'P 1'
#
loop_
_entity.id
_entity.type
_entity.pdbx_description
1 polymer ?
#
loop_
_entity_poly.entity_id
_entity_poly.type
_entity_poly.pdbx_seq_one_letter_code
_entity_poly.pdbx_strand_id
1 'polypeptide(L)'
;MLKRLRRKFCAITLLLVGLVLVAALGSTFVSAANTQGEITRSMLEKSLDKGFAQPPTLGAGENADRAFVVTLDVSDAGVVLSRSGAAIEVSSDQMAGIIAKALQSPSDSGHSEKLHVAWMKRQTDSGFTLALCDTTSRDGAIARQLGMDVAIFVGAMAALAVVVRILSKWALSPIERAWDQQRRFISDASHELKTPLAVIYANSQILQRDASIPEGSRRWVESTAEEADHMKGLVEDLLTLARADEAAAGTTEDALRHDEVDLSSVVDEAALEFDAVAFERGCSIDSEVAGGIVVRGDADQLGRVVRTLLDNATKYAERNSLVRVRLTQAGSHAQLTVANRGPMIRPEDLEHLFDRFYRTDKARSRQETGGYGLGLAIAKSTVEAHGGKIWATSDAAEGTCFHVTL
;
A
#
# COMPACT_ATOMS: atom_id res chain seq x y z
N MET A 1 10.35 3.26 -0.42
CA MET A 1 9.76 1.92 -0.30
C MET A 1 9.40 1.54 1.15
N LEU A 2 10.32 1.60 2.10
CA LEU A 2 10.13 1.26 3.52
C LEU A 2 9.04 2.08 4.23
N LYS A 3 8.92 3.40 3.95
CA LYS A 3 7.84 4.24 4.50
C LYS A 3 6.44 3.76 4.09
N ARG A 4 6.28 3.29 2.84
CA ARG A 4 5.01 2.72 2.35
C ARG A 4 4.72 1.36 3.00
N LEU A 5 5.74 0.51 3.13
CA LEU A 5 5.62 -0.80 3.80
C LEU A 5 5.21 -0.62 5.26
N ARG A 6 5.86 0.29 6.00
CA ARG A 6 5.54 0.61 7.38
C ARG A 6 4.10 1.12 7.54
N ARG A 7 3.63 2.02 6.66
CA ARG A 7 2.23 2.49 6.69
C ARG A 7 1.24 1.36 6.45
N LYS A 8 1.50 0.49 5.45
CA LYS A 8 0.63 -0.67 5.17
C LYS A 8 0.60 -1.63 6.36
N PHE A 9 1.76 -1.97 6.93
CA PHE A 9 1.84 -2.84 8.09
C PHE A 9 1.06 -2.27 9.29
N CYS A 10 1.29 -1.00 9.65
CA CYS A 10 0.55 -0.34 10.73
C CYS A 10 -0.96 -0.32 10.47
N ALA A 11 -1.40 0.00 9.24
CA ALA A 11 -2.80 0.05 8.88
C ALA A 11 -3.48 -1.32 8.98
N ILE A 12 -2.84 -2.38 8.46
CA ILE A 12 -3.37 -3.75 8.51
C ILE A 12 -3.48 -4.24 9.96
N THR A 13 -2.44 -4.02 10.77
CA THR A 13 -2.44 -4.43 12.18
C THR A 13 -3.52 -3.72 12.98
N LEU A 14 -3.67 -2.39 12.80
CA LEU A 14 -4.71 -1.60 13.47
C LEU A 14 -6.11 -2.04 13.05
N LEU A 15 -6.31 -2.31 11.75
CA LEU A 15 -7.60 -2.77 11.23
C LEU A 15 -7.98 -4.15 11.81
N LEU A 16 -7.04 -5.09 11.81
CA LEU A 16 -7.28 -6.46 12.26
C LEU A 16 -7.57 -6.52 13.75
N VAL A 17 -6.78 -5.84 14.58
CA VAL A 17 -7.00 -5.78 16.03
C VAL A 17 -8.25 -4.96 16.35
N GLY A 18 -8.52 -3.88 15.61
CA GLY A 18 -9.74 -3.09 15.76
C GLY A 18 -10.99 -3.92 15.51
N LEU A 19 -11.00 -4.76 14.48
CA LEU A 19 -12.11 -5.67 14.17
C LEU A 19 -12.34 -6.68 15.30
N VAL A 20 -11.29 -7.26 15.85
CA VAL A 20 -11.37 -8.21 16.98
C VAL A 20 -11.94 -7.50 18.23
N LEU A 21 -11.49 -6.27 18.52
CA LEU A 21 -12.00 -5.49 19.65
C LEU A 21 -13.48 -5.14 19.48
N VAL A 22 -13.90 -4.72 18.28
CA VAL A 22 -15.32 -4.45 18.00
C VAL A 22 -16.17 -5.70 18.18
N ALA A 23 -15.70 -6.86 17.72
CA ALA A 23 -16.42 -8.12 17.89
C ALA A 23 -16.52 -8.52 19.38
N ALA A 24 -15.44 -8.37 20.14
CA ALA A 24 -15.41 -8.69 21.56
C ALA A 24 -16.33 -7.76 22.38
N LEU A 25 -16.17 -6.42 22.24
CA LEU A 25 -16.99 -5.45 22.96
C LEU A 25 -18.46 -5.51 22.51
N GLY A 26 -18.71 -5.72 21.22
CA GLY A 26 -20.07 -5.91 20.69
C GLY A 26 -20.74 -7.16 21.27
N SER A 27 -20.00 -8.27 21.40
CA SER A 27 -20.51 -9.49 22.02
C SER A 27 -20.87 -9.30 23.49
N THR A 28 -20.01 -8.60 24.27
CA THR A 28 -20.30 -8.30 25.69
C THR A 28 -21.49 -7.37 25.83
N PHE A 29 -21.62 -6.35 24.98
CA PHE A 29 -22.76 -5.44 24.95
C PHE A 29 -24.08 -6.16 24.66
N VAL A 30 -24.09 -7.00 23.61
CA VAL A 30 -25.29 -7.78 23.23
C VAL A 30 -25.66 -8.75 24.35
N SER A 31 -24.68 -9.42 24.97
CA SER A 31 -24.93 -10.32 26.10
C SER A 31 -25.54 -9.58 27.29
N ALA A 32 -24.99 -8.43 27.65
CA ALA A 32 -25.51 -7.59 28.74
C ALA A 32 -26.93 -7.10 28.46
N ALA A 33 -27.21 -6.63 27.23
CA ALA A 33 -28.52 -6.17 26.82
C ALA A 33 -29.58 -7.31 26.86
N ASN A 34 -29.22 -8.50 26.38
CA ASN A 34 -30.08 -9.67 26.44
C ASN A 34 -30.37 -10.10 27.89
N THR A 35 -29.36 -10.17 28.75
CA THR A 35 -29.54 -10.51 30.18
C THR A 35 -30.46 -9.52 30.88
N GLN A 36 -30.28 -8.23 30.66
CA GLN A 36 -31.18 -7.21 31.22
C GLN A 36 -32.62 -7.32 30.66
N GLY A 37 -32.76 -7.68 29.40
CA GLY A 37 -34.06 -7.98 28.77
C GLY A 37 -34.76 -9.17 29.40
N GLU A 38 -34.03 -10.28 29.63
CA GLU A 38 -34.57 -11.47 30.27
C GLU A 38 -34.99 -11.23 31.73
N ILE A 39 -34.20 -10.47 32.49
CA ILE A 39 -34.54 -10.07 33.84
C ILE A 39 -35.86 -9.27 33.84
N THR A 40 -35.98 -8.26 32.99
CA THR A 40 -37.21 -7.45 32.88
C THR A 40 -38.41 -8.32 32.50
N ARG A 41 -38.27 -9.23 31.56
CA ARG A 41 -39.31 -10.16 31.13
C ARG A 41 -39.73 -11.07 32.28
N SER A 42 -38.79 -11.68 32.99
CA SER A 42 -39.05 -12.55 34.14
C SER A 42 -39.78 -11.82 35.26
N MET A 43 -39.45 -10.55 35.49
CA MET A 43 -40.15 -9.72 36.47
C MET A 43 -41.63 -9.47 36.10
N LEU A 44 -41.87 -9.13 34.84
CA LEU A 44 -43.23 -8.95 34.29
C LEU A 44 -44.06 -10.24 34.34
N GLU A 45 -43.49 -11.37 33.95
CA GLU A 45 -44.14 -12.69 34.02
C GLU A 45 -44.50 -13.05 35.47
N LYS A 46 -43.56 -12.93 36.42
CA LYS A 46 -43.81 -13.22 37.85
C LYS A 46 -44.89 -12.31 38.43
N SER A 47 -44.95 -11.04 37.99
CA SER A 47 -45.98 -10.09 38.43
C SER A 47 -47.36 -10.45 37.94
N LEU A 48 -47.48 -10.98 36.73
CA LEU A 48 -48.73 -11.49 36.16
C LEU A 48 -49.18 -12.81 36.82
N ASP A 49 -48.26 -13.68 37.27
CA ASP A 49 -48.59 -14.96 37.89
C ASP A 49 -49.08 -14.81 39.35
N LYS A 50 -48.54 -13.85 40.12
CA LYS A 50 -48.86 -13.68 41.53
C LYS A 50 -50.19 -12.98 41.82
N GLY A 51 -50.85 -12.44 40.77
CA GLY A 51 -52.04 -11.64 41.00
C GLY A 51 -51.76 -10.45 41.94
N PHE A 52 -52.82 -9.90 42.60
CA PHE A 52 -52.72 -8.73 43.48
C PHE A 52 -51.96 -8.94 44.83
N ALA A 53 -51.36 -10.11 45.06
CA ALA A 53 -50.66 -10.43 46.32
C ALA A 53 -49.19 -10.13 46.23
N GLN A 54 -48.81 -9.01 46.85
CA GLN A 54 -47.43 -8.50 47.17
C GLN A 54 -46.44 -8.33 46.01
N PRO A 55 -45.81 -7.16 45.97
CA PRO A 55 -44.68 -6.97 45.03
C PRO A 55 -43.56 -7.99 45.35
N PRO A 56 -42.90 -8.56 44.36
CA PRO A 56 -41.80 -9.49 44.61
C PRO A 56 -40.70 -8.78 45.43
N THR A 57 -40.50 -9.24 46.67
CA THR A 57 -39.31 -8.90 47.44
C THR A 57 -38.14 -9.63 46.76
N LEU A 58 -37.36 -8.92 46.00
CA LEU A 58 -36.02 -9.36 45.62
C LEU A 58 -35.20 -9.54 46.89
N GLY A 59 -34.59 -10.71 47.07
CA GLY A 59 -33.78 -11.06 48.22
C GLY A 59 -32.78 -9.98 48.59
N ALA A 60 -32.56 -9.82 49.86
CA ALA A 60 -31.75 -8.81 50.51
C ALA A 60 -30.29 -8.81 50.00
N GLY A 61 -30.02 -8.03 48.95
CA GLY A 61 -28.71 -7.57 48.54
C GLY A 61 -28.77 -6.04 48.54
N GLU A 62 -27.84 -5.42 49.16
CA GLU A 62 -27.78 -3.99 49.51
C GLU A 62 -27.82 -2.97 48.36
N ASN A 63 -28.01 -3.40 47.13
CA ASN A 63 -28.15 -2.59 45.92
C ASN A 63 -29.23 -3.12 44.97
N ALA A 64 -30.35 -3.65 45.48
CA ALA A 64 -31.51 -3.96 44.66
C ALA A 64 -32.12 -2.64 44.15
N ASP A 65 -31.77 -2.23 42.92
CA ASP A 65 -32.53 -1.30 42.12
C ASP A 65 -33.98 -1.79 42.19
N ARG A 66 -34.87 -1.07 42.90
CA ARG A 66 -36.26 -1.41 43.06
C ARG A 66 -36.91 -1.28 41.69
N ALA A 67 -37.03 -2.37 40.97
CA ALA A 67 -37.82 -2.41 39.76
C ALA A 67 -39.28 -2.16 40.18
N PHE A 68 -39.78 -1.00 39.87
CA PHE A 68 -41.16 -0.65 40.13
C PHE A 68 -42.04 -1.35 39.09
N VAL A 69 -42.74 -2.39 39.49
CA VAL A 69 -43.72 -3.07 38.67
C VAL A 69 -45.12 -2.71 39.13
N VAL A 70 -45.92 -2.28 38.19
CA VAL A 70 -47.36 -2.00 38.38
C VAL A 70 -48.19 -2.97 37.58
N THR A 71 -49.19 -3.54 38.18
CA THR A 71 -50.18 -4.39 37.52
C THR A 71 -51.51 -3.67 37.41
N LEU A 72 -52.12 -3.65 36.24
CA LEU A 72 -53.37 -3.03 35.91
C LEU A 72 -54.32 -4.09 35.38
N ASP A 73 -55.56 -4.16 35.91
CA ASP A 73 -56.63 -4.87 35.21
C ASP A 73 -57.35 -3.89 34.33
N VAL A 74 -57.46 -4.21 33.09
CA VAL A 74 -58.05 -3.36 32.06
C VAL A 74 -59.16 -4.12 31.36
N SER A 75 -60.32 -3.49 31.24
CA SER A 75 -61.45 -4.03 30.48
C SER A 75 -61.17 -4.01 28.98
N ASP A 76 -61.96 -4.77 28.18
CA ASP A 76 -61.91 -4.77 26.72
C ASP A 76 -62.13 -3.37 26.11
N ALA A 77 -62.77 -2.46 26.83
CA ALA A 77 -62.98 -1.07 26.45
C ALA A 77 -61.77 -0.15 26.81
N GLY A 78 -60.67 -0.68 27.40
CA GLY A 78 -59.48 0.08 27.77
C GLY A 78 -59.63 0.83 29.09
N VAL A 79 -60.64 0.55 29.90
CA VAL A 79 -60.84 1.19 31.23
C VAL A 79 -60.09 0.41 32.29
N VAL A 80 -59.29 1.10 33.09
CA VAL A 80 -58.57 0.51 34.23
C VAL A 80 -59.57 0.19 35.34
N LEU A 81 -59.72 -1.10 35.64
CA LEU A 81 -60.61 -1.61 36.69
C LEU A 81 -59.96 -1.65 38.06
N SER A 82 -58.68 -2.00 38.08
CA SER A 82 -57.88 -2.05 39.33
C SER A 82 -56.41 -1.76 39.07
N ARG A 83 -55.71 -1.35 40.11
CA ARG A 83 -54.24 -1.08 40.07
C ARG A 83 -53.59 -1.65 41.32
N SER A 84 -52.52 -2.38 41.13
CA SER A 84 -51.69 -2.90 42.23
C SER A 84 -50.20 -2.70 41.94
N GLY A 85 -49.41 -2.60 42.99
CA GLY A 85 -47.95 -2.48 42.87
C GLY A 85 -47.42 -1.08 43.22
N ALA A 86 -46.11 -0.84 42.92
CA ALA A 86 -45.43 0.41 43.22
C ALA A 86 -45.84 1.54 42.25
N ALA A 87 -45.73 2.79 42.69
CA ALA A 87 -46.00 3.93 41.81
C ALA A 87 -44.92 4.05 40.74
N ILE A 88 -45.37 4.00 39.47
CA ILE A 88 -44.50 4.39 38.33
C ILE A 88 -44.78 5.88 38.08
N GLU A 89 -43.74 6.67 37.87
CA GLU A 89 -43.83 8.09 37.51
C GLU A 89 -44.27 8.25 36.02
N VAL A 90 -45.52 7.85 35.73
CA VAL A 90 -46.12 8.00 34.40
C VAL A 90 -47.38 8.82 34.57
N SER A 91 -47.55 9.89 33.78
CA SER A 91 -48.78 10.70 33.81
C SER A 91 -50.00 9.89 33.34
N SER A 92 -51.22 10.31 33.73
CA SER A 92 -52.46 9.64 33.31
C SER A 92 -52.60 9.54 31.78
N ASP A 93 -52.17 10.57 31.05
CA ASP A 93 -52.23 10.58 29.57
C ASP A 93 -51.25 9.61 28.95
N GLN A 94 -50.05 9.51 29.52
CA GLN A 94 -49.01 8.55 29.09
C GLN A 94 -49.45 7.11 29.39
N MET A 95 -50.11 6.86 30.51
CA MET A 95 -50.68 5.58 30.89
C MET A 95 -51.76 5.16 29.91
N ALA A 96 -52.65 6.07 29.56
CA ALA A 96 -53.67 5.81 28.52
C ALA A 96 -53.05 5.47 27.18
N GLY A 97 -51.96 6.14 26.81
CA GLY A 97 -51.21 5.84 25.58
C GLY A 97 -50.55 4.45 25.57
N ILE A 98 -50.01 4.00 26.71
CA ILE A 98 -49.44 2.66 26.86
C ILE A 98 -50.53 1.59 26.77
N ILE A 99 -51.69 1.78 27.44
CA ILE A 99 -52.81 0.88 27.39
C ILE A 99 -53.37 0.76 25.98
N ALA A 100 -53.54 1.89 25.27
CA ALA A 100 -53.99 1.90 23.88
C ALA A 100 -53.00 1.14 22.93
N LYS A 101 -51.73 1.31 23.14
CA LYS A 101 -50.68 0.62 22.41
C LYS A 101 -50.68 -0.89 22.70
N ALA A 102 -50.87 -1.27 23.97
CA ALA A 102 -50.92 -2.68 24.35
C ALA A 102 -52.19 -3.38 23.78
N LEU A 103 -53.33 -2.67 23.73
CA LEU A 103 -54.58 -3.16 23.10
C LEU A 103 -54.38 -3.42 21.61
N GLN A 104 -53.75 -2.50 20.89
CA GLN A 104 -53.54 -2.59 19.44
C GLN A 104 -52.40 -3.54 19.05
N SER A 105 -51.54 -3.87 19.97
CA SER A 105 -50.36 -4.74 19.66
C SER A 105 -50.79 -6.20 19.53
N PRO A 106 -50.36 -6.90 18.47
CA PRO A 106 -50.56 -8.34 18.34
C PRO A 106 -49.64 -9.14 19.29
N SER A 107 -48.62 -8.50 19.86
CA SER A 107 -47.68 -9.14 20.79
C SER A 107 -48.14 -8.98 22.24
N ASP A 108 -47.89 -10.00 23.03
CA ASP A 108 -48.23 -10.01 24.47
C ASP A 108 -47.23 -9.18 25.31
N SER A 109 -46.15 -8.65 24.73
CA SER A 109 -45.16 -7.80 25.41
C SER A 109 -44.65 -6.71 24.48
N GLY A 110 -44.14 -5.62 25.08
CA GLY A 110 -43.57 -4.52 24.34
C GLY A 110 -42.75 -3.60 25.23
N HIS A 111 -42.04 -2.68 24.60
CA HIS A 111 -41.20 -1.66 25.25
C HIS A 111 -41.47 -0.28 24.63
N SER A 112 -41.41 0.75 25.42
CA SER A 112 -41.49 2.13 25.00
C SER A 112 -40.23 2.87 25.41
N GLU A 113 -39.30 3.09 24.46
CA GLU A 113 -38.06 3.82 24.72
C GLU A 113 -38.31 5.26 25.25
N LYS A 114 -39.34 5.94 24.70
CA LYS A 114 -39.65 7.33 25.11
C LYS A 114 -40.14 7.47 26.54
N LEU A 115 -40.80 6.44 27.10
CA LEU A 115 -41.37 6.44 28.40
C LEU A 115 -40.60 5.58 29.39
N HIS A 116 -39.53 4.95 28.96
CA HIS A 116 -38.73 3.98 29.74
C HIS A 116 -39.61 2.96 30.47
N VAL A 117 -40.60 2.38 29.73
CA VAL A 117 -41.53 1.40 30.27
C VAL A 117 -41.57 0.16 29.38
N ALA A 118 -41.36 -1.00 30.01
CA ALA A 118 -41.66 -2.29 29.41
C ALA A 118 -43.04 -2.77 29.91
N TRP A 119 -43.77 -3.42 29.06
CA TRP A 119 -45.11 -3.95 29.39
C TRP A 119 -45.29 -5.38 28.92
N MET A 120 -46.17 -6.13 29.63
CA MET A 120 -46.62 -7.45 29.24
C MET A 120 -48.10 -7.59 29.58
N LYS A 121 -48.88 -8.12 28.66
CA LYS A 121 -50.33 -8.35 28.83
C LYS A 121 -50.63 -9.84 28.90
N ARG A 122 -51.68 -10.18 29.68
CA ARG A 122 -52.26 -11.51 29.74
C ARG A 122 -53.79 -11.39 29.68
N GLN A 123 -54.43 -12.14 28.83
CA GLN A 123 -55.87 -12.14 28.67
C GLN A 123 -56.56 -12.80 29.87
N THR A 124 -57.66 -12.19 30.35
CA THR A 124 -58.52 -12.66 31.46
C THR A 124 -59.97 -12.68 30.99
N ASP A 125 -60.87 -13.31 31.76
CA ASP A 125 -62.29 -13.44 31.41
C ASP A 125 -63.03 -12.10 31.27
N SER A 126 -62.49 -11.00 31.85
CA SER A 126 -63.11 -9.66 31.86
C SER A 126 -62.33 -8.58 31.13
N GLY A 127 -61.31 -8.99 30.34
CA GLY A 127 -60.42 -8.08 29.64
C GLY A 127 -58.99 -8.61 29.64
N PHE A 128 -57.99 -7.83 30.08
CA PHE A 128 -56.62 -8.26 30.21
C PHE A 128 -55.92 -7.61 31.43
N THR A 129 -55.00 -8.35 32.01
CA THR A 129 -54.07 -7.83 33.05
C THR A 129 -52.82 -7.34 32.36
N LEU A 130 -52.38 -6.10 32.61
CA LEU A 130 -51.21 -5.45 32.06
C LEU A 130 -50.20 -5.22 33.18
N ALA A 131 -49.02 -5.84 33.10
CA ALA A 131 -47.88 -5.55 33.95
C ALA A 131 -46.99 -4.52 33.28
N LEU A 132 -46.58 -3.50 34.02
CA LEU A 132 -45.74 -2.40 33.58
C LEU A 132 -44.48 -2.37 34.47
N CYS A 133 -43.30 -2.24 33.88
CA CYS A 133 -42.01 -2.13 34.58
C CYS A 133 -41.28 -0.88 34.11
N ASP A 134 -40.80 -0.07 35.07
CA ASP A 134 -39.91 1.04 34.78
C ASP A 134 -38.54 0.50 34.35
N THR A 135 -38.06 0.98 33.21
CA THR A 135 -36.78 0.58 32.61
C THR A 135 -35.74 1.68 32.64
N THR A 136 -35.96 2.80 33.33
CA THR A 136 -35.07 3.95 33.42
C THR A 136 -33.67 3.55 33.89
N SER A 137 -33.58 2.76 34.96
CA SER A 137 -32.31 2.25 35.49
C SER A 137 -31.59 1.33 34.48
N ARG A 138 -32.35 0.46 33.80
CA ARG A 138 -31.83 -0.46 32.78
C ARG A 138 -31.28 0.30 31.60
N ASP A 139 -32.07 1.22 31.04
CA ASP A 139 -31.68 1.99 29.86
C ASP A 139 -30.49 2.88 30.16
N GLY A 140 -30.43 3.46 31.37
CA GLY A 140 -29.27 4.21 31.87
C GLY A 140 -28.02 3.33 32.05
N ALA A 141 -28.19 2.08 32.50
CA ALA A 141 -27.08 1.13 32.66
C ALA A 141 -26.51 0.73 31.29
N ILE A 142 -27.38 0.44 30.32
CA ILE A 142 -27.00 0.11 28.92
C ILE A 142 -26.29 1.29 28.27
N ALA A 143 -26.79 2.52 28.44
CA ALA A 143 -26.16 3.72 27.92
C ALA A 143 -24.75 3.97 28.53
N ARG A 144 -24.59 3.78 29.82
CA ARG A 144 -23.28 3.87 30.49
C ARG A 144 -22.32 2.79 30.01
N GLN A 145 -22.80 1.55 29.85
CA GLN A 145 -22.01 0.45 29.32
C GLN A 145 -21.49 0.80 27.93
N LEU A 146 -22.36 1.24 27.03
CA LEU A 146 -21.98 1.66 25.68
C LEU A 146 -20.91 2.77 25.71
N GLY A 147 -21.10 3.78 26.58
CA GLY A 147 -20.11 4.85 26.76
C GLY A 147 -18.76 4.33 27.24
N MET A 148 -18.74 3.38 28.17
CA MET A 148 -17.52 2.74 28.66
C MET A 148 -16.84 1.88 27.57
N ASP A 149 -17.62 1.09 26.82
CA ASP A 149 -17.10 0.26 25.75
C ASP A 149 -16.45 1.11 24.63
N VAL A 150 -17.07 2.24 24.26
CA VAL A 150 -16.49 3.21 23.33
C VAL A 150 -15.21 3.83 23.87
N ALA A 151 -15.20 4.23 25.15
CA ALA A 151 -13.99 4.80 25.77
C ALA A 151 -12.84 3.80 25.81
N ILE A 152 -13.12 2.53 26.16
CA ILE A 152 -12.15 1.44 26.17
C ILE A 152 -11.62 1.20 24.73
N PHE A 153 -12.52 1.14 23.74
CA PHE A 153 -12.13 0.96 22.35
C PHE A 153 -11.17 2.06 21.86
N VAL A 154 -11.54 3.33 22.09
CA VAL A 154 -10.70 4.47 21.67
C VAL A 154 -9.35 4.47 22.41
N GLY A 155 -9.36 4.23 23.72
CA GLY A 155 -8.12 4.14 24.51
C GLY A 155 -7.21 3.00 24.07
N ALA A 156 -7.77 1.82 23.85
CA ALA A 156 -7.03 0.65 23.37
C ALA A 156 -6.46 0.86 21.96
N MET A 157 -7.24 1.47 21.06
CA MET A 157 -6.76 1.79 19.71
C MET A 157 -5.65 2.83 19.70
N ALA A 158 -5.75 3.85 20.55
CA ALA A 158 -4.70 4.86 20.70
C ALA A 158 -3.39 4.24 21.25
N ALA A 159 -3.50 3.44 22.31
CA ALA A 159 -2.36 2.72 22.88
C ALA A 159 -1.72 1.77 21.85
N LEU A 160 -2.53 1.00 21.14
CA LEU A 160 -2.08 0.09 20.10
C LEU A 160 -1.36 0.85 18.97
N ALA A 161 -1.89 1.98 18.52
CA ALA A 161 -1.26 2.81 17.48
C ALA A 161 0.15 3.27 17.89
N VAL A 162 0.33 3.66 19.16
CA VAL A 162 1.65 4.03 19.70
C VAL A 162 2.59 2.83 19.70
N VAL A 163 2.14 1.69 20.23
CA VAL A 163 2.95 0.46 20.30
C VAL A 163 3.37 -0.01 18.93
N VAL A 164 2.42 -0.12 17.98
CA VAL A 164 2.71 -0.55 16.60
C VAL A 164 3.69 0.40 15.91
N ARG A 165 3.56 1.72 16.15
CA ARG A 165 4.48 2.71 15.59
C ARG A 165 5.91 2.55 16.15
N ILE A 166 6.06 2.34 17.45
CA ILE A 166 7.36 2.11 18.10
C ILE A 166 7.97 0.80 17.62
N LEU A 167 7.20 -0.27 17.65
CA LEU A 167 7.64 -1.62 17.26
C LEU A 167 8.06 -1.67 15.79
N SER A 168 7.26 -1.07 14.91
CA SER A 168 7.56 -0.97 13.48
C SER A 168 8.84 -0.17 13.21
N LYS A 169 9.09 0.92 13.96
CA LYS A 169 10.35 1.68 13.85
C LYS A 169 11.53 0.85 14.34
N TRP A 170 11.38 0.16 15.45
CA TRP A 170 12.45 -0.66 16.03
C TRP A 170 12.80 -1.86 15.14
N ALA A 171 11.80 -2.58 14.67
CA ALA A 171 11.98 -3.78 13.83
C ALA A 171 12.58 -3.47 12.45
N LEU A 172 12.26 -2.31 11.86
CA LEU A 172 12.78 -1.93 10.53
C LEU A 172 14.10 -1.14 10.60
N SER A 173 14.49 -0.62 11.76
CA SER A 173 15.74 0.15 11.92
C SER A 173 17.03 -0.62 11.53
N PRO A 174 17.20 -1.92 11.84
CA PRO A 174 18.38 -2.67 11.41
C PRO A 174 18.47 -2.79 9.88
N ILE A 175 17.33 -2.96 9.21
CA ILE A 175 17.26 -3.05 7.75
C ILE A 175 17.64 -1.71 7.13
N GLU A 176 17.09 -0.59 7.64
CA GLU A 176 17.45 0.75 7.18
C GLU A 176 18.98 0.98 7.33
N ARG A 177 19.56 0.63 8.48
CA ARG A 177 21.01 0.76 8.71
C ARG A 177 21.86 -0.08 7.76
N ALA A 178 21.45 -1.34 7.52
CA ALA A 178 22.16 -2.23 6.60
C ALA A 178 22.15 -1.69 5.16
N TRP A 179 21.02 -1.14 4.72
CA TRP A 179 20.91 -0.49 3.42
C TRP A 179 21.77 0.78 3.31
N ASP A 180 21.77 1.61 4.34
CA ASP A 180 22.60 2.82 4.38
C ASP A 180 24.11 2.49 4.44
N GLN A 181 24.49 1.41 5.12
CA GLN A 181 25.87 0.91 5.12
C GLN A 181 26.28 0.37 3.74
N GLN A 182 25.42 -0.42 3.10
CA GLN A 182 25.68 -0.95 1.76
C GLN A 182 25.86 0.17 0.74
N ARG A 183 25.00 1.20 0.80
CA ARG A 183 25.10 2.37 -0.08
C ARG A 183 26.41 3.13 0.12
N ARG A 184 26.73 3.47 1.37
CA ARG A 184 28.01 4.15 1.69
C ARG A 184 29.21 3.34 1.22
N PHE A 185 29.22 2.02 1.47
CA PHE A 185 30.28 1.14 1.00
C PHE A 185 30.45 1.20 -0.53
N ILE A 186 29.35 1.14 -1.31
CA ILE A 186 29.40 1.24 -2.78
C ILE A 186 29.94 2.60 -3.20
N SER A 187 29.48 3.70 -2.60
CA SER A 187 29.96 5.05 -2.89
C SER A 187 31.45 5.21 -2.60
N ASP A 188 31.87 4.82 -1.41
CA ASP A 188 33.25 4.95 -0.97
C ASP A 188 34.22 4.07 -1.79
N ALA A 189 33.82 2.80 -2.01
CA ALA A 189 34.60 1.89 -2.86
C ALA A 189 34.75 2.40 -4.29
N SER A 190 33.68 2.99 -4.84
CA SER A 190 33.73 3.53 -6.19
C SER A 190 34.64 4.76 -6.31
N HIS A 191 34.63 5.66 -5.31
CA HIS A 191 35.59 6.78 -5.26
C HIS A 191 37.03 6.32 -5.12
N GLU A 192 37.26 5.33 -4.25
CA GLU A 192 38.61 4.78 -4.01
C GLU A 192 39.15 3.96 -5.20
N LEU A 193 38.24 3.37 -6.02
CA LEU A 193 38.63 2.64 -7.24
C LEU A 193 38.83 3.56 -8.46
N LYS A 194 38.11 4.68 -8.55
CA LYS A 194 38.20 5.60 -9.70
C LYS A 194 39.60 6.20 -9.85
N THR A 195 40.27 6.56 -8.75
CA THR A 195 41.58 7.20 -8.75
C THR A 195 42.71 6.28 -9.25
N PRO A 196 42.92 5.05 -8.71
CA PRO A 196 43.99 4.17 -9.20
C PRO A 196 43.72 3.74 -10.65
N LEU A 197 42.45 3.57 -11.01
CA LEU A 197 42.09 3.18 -12.36
C LEU A 197 42.37 4.26 -13.40
N ALA A 198 42.11 5.53 -13.07
CA ALA A 198 42.49 6.67 -13.89
C ALA A 198 44.02 6.75 -14.10
N VAL A 199 44.83 6.40 -13.09
CA VAL A 199 46.28 6.34 -13.18
C VAL A 199 46.74 5.20 -14.10
N ILE A 200 46.13 4.00 -13.96
CA ILE A 200 46.46 2.84 -14.83
C ILE A 200 46.13 3.18 -16.28
N TYR A 201 44.94 3.76 -16.52
CA TYR A 201 44.49 4.17 -17.85
C TYR A 201 45.42 5.22 -18.47
N ALA A 202 45.76 6.27 -17.71
CA ALA A 202 46.70 7.32 -18.17
C ALA A 202 48.08 6.76 -18.50
N ASN A 203 48.63 5.87 -17.65
CA ASN A 203 49.91 5.23 -17.90
C ASN A 203 49.87 4.34 -19.14
N SER A 204 48.78 3.58 -19.33
CA SER A 204 48.60 2.76 -20.52
C SER A 204 48.52 3.60 -21.80
N GLN A 205 47.86 4.77 -21.76
CA GLN A 205 47.84 5.70 -22.90
C GLN A 205 49.20 6.30 -23.22
N ILE A 206 50.02 6.60 -22.20
CA ILE A 206 51.38 7.08 -22.39
C ILE A 206 52.21 6.00 -23.09
N LEU A 207 52.12 4.75 -22.62
CA LEU A 207 52.81 3.61 -23.20
C LEU A 207 52.35 3.32 -24.63
N GLN A 208 51.05 3.45 -24.96
CA GLN A 208 50.56 3.28 -26.34
C GLN A 208 51.21 4.26 -27.33
N ARG A 209 51.53 5.48 -26.87
CA ARG A 209 52.18 6.54 -27.71
C ARG A 209 53.68 6.39 -27.80
N ASP A 210 54.31 5.55 -26.97
CA ASP A 210 55.75 5.35 -26.99
C ASP A 210 56.14 4.44 -28.15
N ALA A 211 56.86 5.01 -29.13
CA ALA A 211 57.36 4.29 -30.30
C ALA A 211 58.47 3.27 -29.99
N SER A 212 59.04 3.33 -28.78
CA SER A 212 60.11 2.42 -28.34
C SER A 212 59.59 1.04 -27.90
N ILE A 213 58.31 0.91 -27.69
CA ILE A 213 57.69 -0.37 -27.25
C ILE A 213 57.70 -1.37 -28.38
N PRO A 214 58.29 -2.59 -28.17
CA PRO A 214 58.24 -3.67 -29.15
C PRO A 214 56.80 -4.04 -29.51
N GLU A 215 56.57 -4.35 -30.81
CA GLU A 215 55.24 -4.65 -31.34
C GLU A 215 54.60 -5.84 -30.62
N GLY A 216 55.33 -6.82 -30.17
CA GLY A 216 54.87 -7.93 -29.35
C GLY A 216 54.31 -7.53 -27.97
N SER A 217 54.78 -6.39 -27.43
CA SER A 217 54.30 -5.83 -26.12
C SER A 217 53.17 -4.84 -26.30
N ARG A 218 53.02 -4.22 -27.47
CA ARG A 218 52.01 -3.19 -27.76
C ARG A 218 50.60 -3.70 -27.53
N ARG A 219 50.27 -4.92 -27.99
CA ARG A 219 48.97 -5.53 -27.77
C ARG A 219 48.63 -5.70 -26.27
N TRP A 220 49.63 -5.92 -25.38
CA TRP A 220 49.38 -6.03 -23.94
C TRP A 220 49.09 -4.67 -23.33
N VAL A 221 49.69 -3.61 -23.84
CA VAL A 221 49.41 -2.24 -23.40
C VAL A 221 48.02 -1.83 -23.88
N GLU A 222 47.64 -2.15 -25.09
CA GLU A 222 46.29 -1.91 -25.62
C GLU A 222 45.24 -2.66 -24.79
N SER A 223 45.41 -3.97 -24.55
CA SER A 223 44.52 -4.75 -23.72
C SER A 223 44.41 -4.22 -22.27
N THR A 224 45.51 -3.73 -21.72
CA THR A 224 45.51 -3.13 -20.36
C THR A 224 44.74 -1.81 -20.36
N ALA A 225 44.87 -0.99 -21.40
CA ALA A 225 44.14 0.27 -21.51
C ALA A 225 42.61 0.03 -21.68
N GLU A 226 42.27 -0.93 -22.52
CA GLU A 226 40.87 -1.34 -22.72
C GLU A 226 40.22 -1.86 -21.43
N GLU A 227 40.93 -2.72 -20.67
CA GLU A 227 40.45 -3.23 -19.40
C GLU A 227 40.30 -2.14 -18.33
N ALA A 228 41.28 -1.19 -18.30
CA ALA A 228 41.21 -0.05 -17.39
C ALA A 228 40.01 0.87 -17.70
N ASP A 229 39.73 1.13 -18.97
CA ASP A 229 38.58 1.91 -19.39
C ASP A 229 37.26 1.17 -19.09
N HIS A 230 37.24 -0.13 -19.30
CA HIS A 230 36.14 -1.04 -18.96
C HIS A 230 35.82 -0.98 -17.45
N MET A 231 36.82 -1.12 -16.59
CA MET A 231 36.65 -1.02 -15.13
C MET A 231 36.20 0.38 -14.69
N LYS A 232 36.67 1.44 -15.33
CA LYS A 232 36.19 2.80 -15.08
C LYS A 232 34.70 2.93 -15.36
N GLY A 233 34.22 2.42 -16.49
CA GLY A 233 32.80 2.39 -16.83
C GLY A 233 31.97 1.63 -15.79
N LEU A 234 32.45 0.47 -15.34
CA LEU A 234 31.78 -0.33 -14.30
C LEU A 234 31.63 0.44 -12.98
N VAL A 235 32.68 1.12 -12.55
CA VAL A 235 32.66 1.92 -11.31
C VAL A 235 31.68 3.09 -11.43
N GLU A 236 31.64 3.76 -12.61
CA GLU A 236 30.66 4.84 -12.87
C GLU A 236 29.22 4.33 -12.90
N ASP A 237 28.99 3.15 -13.45
CA ASP A 237 27.69 2.48 -13.48
C ASP A 237 27.20 2.12 -12.06
N LEU A 238 28.08 1.58 -11.22
CA LEU A 238 27.76 1.27 -9.82
C LEU A 238 27.39 2.52 -9.01
N LEU A 239 28.14 3.62 -9.19
CA LEU A 239 27.83 4.92 -8.56
C LEU A 239 26.48 5.46 -9.01
N THR A 240 26.19 5.39 -10.30
CA THR A 240 24.91 5.85 -10.87
C THR A 240 23.74 5.05 -10.30
N LEU A 241 23.90 3.73 -10.20
CA LEU A 241 22.91 2.85 -9.62
C LEU A 241 22.65 3.15 -8.15
N ALA A 242 23.72 3.40 -7.36
CA ALA A 242 23.60 3.76 -5.95
C ALA A 242 22.82 5.08 -5.76
N ARG A 243 23.11 6.10 -6.59
CA ARG A 243 22.40 7.39 -6.57
C ARG A 243 20.94 7.27 -7.00
N ALA A 244 20.65 6.47 -8.02
CA ALA A 244 19.30 6.25 -8.48
C ALA A 244 18.44 5.50 -7.43
N ASP A 245 19.03 4.56 -6.69
CA ASP A 245 18.39 3.92 -5.54
C ASP A 245 18.06 4.91 -4.41
N GLU A 246 18.92 5.92 -4.20
CA GLU A 246 18.66 7.00 -3.24
C GLU A 246 17.46 7.87 -3.64
N ALA A 247 17.41 8.27 -4.88
CA ALA A 247 16.30 9.05 -5.44
C ALA A 247 14.97 8.27 -5.34
N ALA A 248 14.96 7.00 -5.71
CA ALA A 248 13.78 6.13 -5.61
C ALA A 248 13.31 5.89 -4.16
N ALA A 249 14.23 5.95 -3.18
CA ALA A 249 13.89 5.84 -1.76
C ALA A 249 13.30 7.12 -1.15
N GLY A 250 13.27 8.23 -1.88
CA GLY A 250 12.73 9.53 -1.44
C GLY A 250 13.48 10.12 -0.24
N THR A 251 14.79 9.84 -0.12
CA THR A 251 15.64 10.32 0.97
C THR A 251 16.27 11.68 0.67
N THR A 252 16.24 12.12 -0.58
CA THR A 252 16.71 13.44 -1.00
C THR A 252 15.68 14.05 -1.97
N GLU A 253 14.90 15.02 -1.53
CA GLU A 253 14.02 15.81 -2.40
C GLU A 253 14.79 16.64 -3.44
N ASP A 254 16.10 16.78 -3.28
CA ASP A 254 17.01 17.58 -4.12
C ASP A 254 17.81 16.76 -5.16
N ALA A 255 17.63 15.45 -5.25
CA ALA A 255 18.51 14.58 -6.05
C ALA A 255 18.20 14.54 -7.55
N LEU A 256 17.04 15.01 -7.98
CA LEU A 256 16.66 15.10 -9.39
C LEU A 256 16.40 16.58 -9.75
N ARG A 257 17.13 17.08 -10.74
CA ARG A 257 16.71 18.29 -11.43
C ARG A 257 15.37 17.98 -12.11
N HIS A 258 14.28 18.59 -11.64
CA HIS A 258 12.97 18.46 -12.26
C HIS A 258 12.73 19.63 -13.24
N ASP A 259 13.67 19.83 -14.14
CA ASP A 259 13.54 20.83 -15.20
C ASP A 259 12.60 20.33 -16.31
N GLU A 260 12.08 21.23 -17.12
CA GLU A 260 11.39 20.87 -18.36
C GLU A 260 12.43 20.43 -19.38
N VAL A 261 12.36 19.17 -19.81
CA VAL A 261 13.29 18.55 -20.75
C VAL A 261 12.55 18.30 -22.06
N ASP A 262 13.04 18.84 -23.16
CA ASP A 262 12.62 18.46 -24.51
C ASP A 262 13.15 17.06 -24.84
N LEU A 263 12.31 16.05 -24.58
CA LEU A 263 12.64 14.65 -24.81
C LEU A 263 12.84 14.35 -26.30
N SER A 264 12.15 15.09 -27.17
CA SER A 264 12.32 14.96 -28.63
C SER A 264 13.75 15.27 -29.03
N SER A 265 14.31 16.38 -28.59
CA SER A 265 15.70 16.75 -28.84
C SER A 265 16.68 15.74 -28.27
N VAL A 266 16.45 15.26 -27.04
CA VAL A 266 17.31 14.24 -26.40
C VAL A 266 17.34 12.93 -27.19
N VAL A 267 16.20 12.49 -27.71
CA VAL A 267 16.12 11.24 -28.49
C VAL A 267 16.77 11.42 -29.87
N ASP A 268 16.53 12.55 -30.54
CA ASP A 268 17.13 12.83 -31.87
C ASP A 268 18.65 12.94 -31.79
N GLU A 269 19.19 13.65 -30.78
CA GLU A 269 20.64 13.73 -30.56
C GLU A 269 21.27 12.36 -30.31
N ALA A 270 20.64 11.52 -29.47
CA ALA A 270 21.13 10.18 -29.19
C ALA A 270 21.05 9.27 -30.44
N ALA A 271 19.99 9.36 -31.24
CA ALA A 271 19.85 8.59 -32.47
C ALA A 271 20.93 8.99 -33.49
N LEU A 272 21.21 10.28 -33.63
CA LEU A 272 22.25 10.78 -34.52
C LEU A 272 23.67 10.36 -34.07
N GLU A 273 23.95 10.40 -32.75
CA GLU A 273 25.21 9.91 -32.16
C GLU A 273 25.46 8.43 -32.49
N PHE A 274 24.39 7.60 -32.45
CA PHE A 274 24.47 6.17 -32.64
C PHE A 274 24.41 5.75 -34.12
N ASP A 275 24.18 6.63 -35.07
CA ASP A 275 24.10 6.28 -36.49
C ASP A 275 25.42 5.73 -37.04
N ALA A 276 26.55 6.35 -36.66
CA ALA A 276 27.89 5.85 -37.02
C ALA A 276 28.18 4.49 -36.37
N VAL A 277 27.82 4.31 -35.09
CA VAL A 277 27.99 3.06 -34.34
C VAL A 277 27.16 1.94 -34.95
N ALA A 278 25.92 2.23 -35.35
CA ALA A 278 25.04 1.29 -36.01
C ALA A 278 25.63 0.82 -37.35
N PHE A 279 26.16 1.77 -38.15
CA PHE A 279 26.80 1.46 -39.43
C PHE A 279 28.03 0.55 -39.25
N GLU A 280 28.88 0.83 -38.28
CA GLU A 280 30.06 -0.03 -37.99
C GLU A 280 29.62 -1.44 -37.54
N ARG A 281 28.51 -1.56 -36.80
CA ARG A 281 27.92 -2.84 -36.37
C ARG A 281 27.14 -3.54 -37.47
N GLY A 282 26.97 -2.89 -38.63
CA GLY A 282 26.31 -3.46 -39.84
C GLY A 282 24.78 -3.38 -39.74
N CYS A 283 24.21 -2.43 -39.03
CA CYS A 283 22.80 -2.10 -39.02
C CYS A 283 22.60 -0.61 -39.28
N SER A 284 21.36 -0.12 -39.31
CA SER A 284 21.04 1.30 -39.50
C SER A 284 19.92 1.72 -38.55
N ILE A 285 19.85 3.02 -38.22
CA ILE A 285 18.82 3.56 -37.35
C ILE A 285 17.70 4.20 -38.19
N ASP A 286 16.46 3.90 -37.85
CA ASP A 286 15.26 4.48 -38.40
C ASP A 286 14.52 5.22 -37.25
N SER A 287 14.55 6.55 -37.28
CA SER A 287 14.07 7.40 -36.19
C SER A 287 12.77 8.10 -36.56
N GLU A 288 11.71 7.83 -35.86
CA GLU A 288 10.40 8.51 -35.93
C GLU A 288 10.13 9.26 -34.63
N VAL A 289 10.60 10.47 -34.48
CA VAL A 289 10.45 11.29 -33.28
C VAL A 289 9.40 12.37 -33.50
N ALA A 290 8.33 12.33 -32.73
CA ALA A 290 7.36 13.43 -32.69
C ALA A 290 7.98 14.64 -31.96
N GLY A 291 7.96 15.82 -32.59
CA GLY A 291 8.57 17.02 -32.05
C GLY A 291 7.78 17.64 -30.89
N GLY A 292 8.48 18.31 -29.98
CA GLY A 292 7.89 19.11 -28.91
C GLY A 292 7.34 18.30 -27.72
N ILE A 293 7.81 17.08 -27.52
CA ILE A 293 7.45 16.27 -26.34
C ILE A 293 8.34 16.67 -25.17
N VAL A 294 7.73 17.33 -24.18
CA VAL A 294 8.41 17.82 -22.97
C VAL A 294 8.03 16.96 -21.77
N VAL A 295 9.03 16.56 -20.99
CA VAL A 295 8.87 15.83 -19.73
C VAL A 295 9.59 16.54 -18.59
N ARG A 296 9.22 16.26 -17.35
CA ARG A 296 9.93 16.79 -16.18
C ARG A 296 11.01 15.82 -15.74
N GLY A 297 12.26 16.29 -15.70
CA GLY A 297 13.37 15.40 -15.33
C GLY A 297 14.74 16.03 -15.47
N ASP A 298 15.74 15.16 -15.58
CA ASP A 298 17.14 15.49 -15.80
C ASP A 298 17.53 15.03 -17.21
N ALA A 299 17.92 15.97 -18.08
CA ALA A 299 18.23 15.71 -19.49
C ALA A 299 19.40 14.74 -19.67
N ASP A 300 20.45 14.84 -18.83
CA ASP A 300 21.62 13.97 -18.92
C ASP A 300 21.26 12.54 -18.54
N GLN A 301 20.45 12.36 -17.50
CA GLN A 301 20.00 11.03 -17.06
C GLN A 301 19.07 10.39 -18.08
N LEU A 302 18.10 11.15 -18.64
CA LEU A 302 17.20 10.65 -19.69
C LEU A 302 17.96 10.35 -20.97
N GLY A 303 18.92 11.19 -21.38
CA GLY A 303 19.82 10.92 -22.49
C GLY A 303 20.63 9.64 -22.31
N ARG A 304 21.10 9.36 -21.07
CA ARG A 304 21.77 8.10 -20.76
C ARG A 304 20.86 6.88 -20.91
N VAL A 305 19.59 7.00 -20.54
CA VAL A 305 18.60 5.93 -20.78
C VAL A 305 18.50 5.65 -22.28
N VAL A 306 18.30 6.69 -23.10
CA VAL A 306 18.17 6.54 -24.57
C VAL A 306 19.41 5.88 -25.16
N ARG A 307 20.60 6.39 -24.84
CA ARG A 307 21.89 5.81 -25.30
C ARG A 307 22.05 4.35 -24.88
N THR A 308 21.65 3.99 -23.65
CA THR A 308 21.70 2.59 -23.17
C THR A 308 20.79 1.67 -24.01
N LEU A 309 19.59 2.13 -24.34
CA LEU A 309 18.66 1.35 -25.17
C LEU A 309 19.17 1.21 -26.60
N LEU A 310 19.74 2.28 -27.18
CA LEU A 310 20.35 2.27 -28.51
C LEU A 310 21.59 1.36 -28.59
N ASP A 311 22.46 1.41 -27.56
CA ASP A 311 23.62 0.53 -27.49
C ASP A 311 23.19 -0.95 -27.46
N ASN A 312 22.20 -1.29 -26.62
CA ASN A 312 21.64 -2.64 -26.61
C ASN A 312 21.03 -3.02 -27.96
N ALA A 313 20.20 -2.16 -28.53
CA ALA A 313 19.53 -2.46 -29.80
C ALA A 313 20.52 -2.66 -30.96
N THR A 314 21.52 -1.78 -31.11
CA THR A 314 22.53 -1.90 -32.15
C THR A 314 23.47 -3.10 -31.96
N LYS A 315 23.80 -3.43 -30.70
CA LYS A 315 24.66 -4.55 -30.32
C LYS A 315 24.05 -5.92 -30.61
N TYR A 316 22.73 -6.05 -30.47
CA TYR A 316 22.01 -7.30 -30.71
C TYR A 316 21.22 -7.31 -32.00
N ALA A 317 21.31 -6.28 -32.82
CA ALA A 317 20.71 -6.20 -34.12
C ALA A 317 21.31 -7.24 -35.09
N GLU A 318 20.50 -7.80 -35.97
CA GLU A 318 20.96 -8.59 -37.10
C GLU A 318 21.66 -7.69 -38.14
N ARG A 319 22.63 -8.22 -38.83
CA ARG A 319 23.29 -7.50 -39.93
C ARG A 319 22.28 -7.10 -41.00
N ASN A 320 22.40 -5.88 -41.50
CA ASN A 320 21.51 -5.27 -42.50
C ASN A 320 20.07 -5.11 -42.02
N SER A 321 19.83 -5.09 -40.69
CA SER A 321 18.51 -4.80 -40.11
C SER A 321 18.40 -3.34 -39.69
N LEU A 322 17.14 -2.92 -39.42
CA LEU A 322 16.82 -1.59 -38.91
C LEU A 322 16.63 -1.64 -37.40
N VAL A 323 17.27 -0.72 -36.68
CA VAL A 323 16.94 -0.36 -35.31
C VAL A 323 15.95 0.79 -35.37
N ARG A 324 14.71 0.57 -34.95
CA ARG A 324 13.66 1.59 -34.96
C ARG A 324 13.59 2.32 -33.62
N VAL A 325 13.58 3.65 -33.70
CA VAL A 325 13.39 4.52 -32.57
C VAL A 325 12.10 5.29 -32.79
N ARG A 326 11.14 5.13 -31.91
CA ARG A 326 9.86 5.86 -32.01
C ARG A 326 9.56 6.59 -30.73
N LEU A 327 9.34 7.89 -30.83
CA LEU A 327 8.85 8.71 -29.73
C LEU A 327 7.50 9.30 -30.08
N THR A 328 6.48 9.06 -29.28
CA THR A 328 5.11 9.56 -29.47
C THR A 328 4.52 10.09 -28.16
N GLN A 329 3.54 10.98 -28.30
CA GLN A 329 2.73 11.42 -27.16
C GLN A 329 1.50 10.50 -27.04
N ALA A 330 1.37 9.80 -25.92
CA ALA A 330 0.22 8.94 -25.63
C ALA A 330 -0.58 9.53 -24.45
N GLY A 331 -1.54 10.38 -24.76
CA GLY A 331 -2.29 11.15 -23.75
C GLY A 331 -1.39 12.12 -23.00
N SER A 332 -1.27 11.95 -21.67
CA SER A 332 -0.41 12.78 -20.81
C SER A 332 1.02 12.23 -20.67
N HIS A 333 1.36 11.12 -21.31
CA HIS A 333 2.65 10.45 -21.17
C HIS A 333 3.42 10.46 -22.49
N ALA A 334 4.73 10.64 -22.41
CA ALA A 334 5.64 10.36 -23.50
C ALA A 334 5.92 8.86 -23.59
N GLN A 335 5.86 8.31 -24.78
CA GLN A 335 6.18 6.90 -25.03
C GLN A 335 7.35 6.78 -26.01
N LEU A 336 8.48 6.25 -25.53
CA LEU A 336 9.64 5.90 -26.31
C LEU A 336 9.67 4.39 -26.53
N THR A 337 9.89 3.96 -27.78
CA THR A 337 10.11 2.57 -28.14
C THR A 337 11.39 2.46 -28.95
N VAL A 338 12.29 1.57 -28.54
CA VAL A 338 13.51 1.21 -29.29
C VAL A 338 13.42 -0.28 -29.63
N ALA A 339 13.38 -0.59 -30.93
CA ALA A 339 13.17 -1.95 -31.40
C ALA A 339 14.31 -2.39 -32.34
N ASN A 340 14.75 -3.64 -32.20
CA ASN A 340 15.72 -4.23 -33.07
C ASN A 340 15.33 -5.66 -33.48
N ARG A 341 15.67 -6.06 -34.72
CA ARG A 341 15.62 -7.47 -35.12
C ARG A 341 16.89 -8.18 -34.68
N GLY A 342 16.72 -9.27 -33.93
CA GLY A 342 17.83 -10.06 -33.42
C GLY A 342 17.34 -11.36 -32.78
N PRO A 343 18.22 -12.10 -32.12
CA PRO A 343 17.83 -13.33 -31.43
C PRO A 343 16.70 -13.09 -30.44
N MET A 344 15.64 -13.87 -30.56
CA MET A 344 14.49 -13.79 -29.65
C MET A 344 14.91 -14.08 -28.20
N ILE A 345 14.41 -13.27 -27.28
CA ILE A 345 14.61 -13.43 -25.84
C ILE A 345 13.50 -14.32 -25.31
N ARG A 346 13.84 -15.33 -24.50
CA ARG A 346 12.86 -16.23 -23.91
C ARG A 346 11.98 -15.50 -22.90
N PRO A 347 10.71 -15.87 -22.74
CA PRO A 347 9.82 -15.22 -21.76
C PRO A 347 10.38 -15.20 -20.34
N GLU A 348 11.07 -16.26 -19.92
CA GLU A 348 11.74 -16.37 -18.62
C GLU A 348 12.90 -15.37 -18.45
N ASP A 349 13.62 -15.05 -19.54
CA ASP A 349 14.72 -14.08 -19.52
C ASP A 349 14.20 -12.62 -19.53
N LEU A 350 13.01 -12.36 -20.14
CA LEU A 350 12.42 -11.03 -20.22
C LEU A 350 12.14 -10.41 -18.83
N GLU A 351 11.70 -11.22 -17.87
CA GLU A 351 11.43 -10.77 -16.50
C GLU A 351 12.70 -10.30 -15.79
N HIS A 352 13.86 -10.85 -16.15
CA HIS A 352 15.15 -10.62 -15.53
C HIS A 352 16.04 -9.65 -16.27
N LEU A 353 15.66 -9.18 -17.47
CA LEU A 353 16.51 -8.31 -18.30
C LEU A 353 16.97 -7.02 -17.59
N PHE A 354 16.17 -6.53 -16.67
CA PHE A 354 16.43 -5.32 -15.88
C PHE A 354 17.04 -5.61 -14.51
N ASP A 355 17.35 -6.90 -14.20
CA ASP A 355 18.03 -7.26 -12.97
C ASP A 355 19.53 -6.96 -13.08
N ARG A 356 20.14 -6.59 -11.96
CA ARG A 356 21.56 -6.24 -11.87
C ARG A 356 22.43 -7.45 -12.22
N PHE A 357 23.46 -7.24 -13.04
CA PHE A 357 24.41 -8.27 -13.50
C PHE A 357 23.76 -9.40 -14.30
N TYR A 358 22.49 -9.26 -14.68
CA TYR A 358 21.82 -10.27 -15.46
C TYR A 358 22.27 -10.21 -16.93
N ARG A 359 22.60 -11.37 -17.50
CA ARG A 359 22.92 -11.57 -18.91
C ARG A 359 22.37 -12.93 -19.33
N THR A 360 21.75 -12.99 -20.50
CA THR A 360 21.31 -14.27 -21.07
C THR A 360 22.50 -15.18 -21.38
N ASP A 361 22.32 -16.51 -21.34
CA ASP A 361 23.41 -17.47 -21.58
C ASP A 361 24.09 -17.28 -22.92
N LYS A 362 23.33 -16.90 -23.98
CA LYS A 362 23.85 -16.56 -25.28
C LYS A 362 24.73 -15.30 -25.32
N ALA A 363 24.46 -14.35 -24.44
CA ALA A 363 25.26 -13.13 -24.27
C ALA A 363 26.54 -13.37 -23.44
N ARG A 364 26.55 -14.37 -22.57
CA ARG A 364 27.72 -14.78 -21.78
C ARG A 364 28.78 -15.47 -22.66
N SER A 365 28.35 -16.27 -23.64
CA SER A 365 29.26 -17.04 -24.50
C SER A 365 29.97 -16.21 -25.59
N ARG A 366 29.49 -14.99 -25.86
CA ARG A 366 30.14 -14.06 -26.80
C ARG A 366 31.00 -13.08 -25.99
N GLN A 367 32.29 -13.40 -25.88
CA GLN A 367 33.29 -12.54 -25.18
C GLN A 367 33.48 -11.16 -25.85
N GLU A 368 33.14 -11.03 -27.14
CA GLU A 368 33.30 -9.79 -27.91
C GLU A 368 32.24 -8.71 -27.57
N THR A 369 31.15 -9.06 -26.91
CA THR A 369 30.11 -8.09 -26.55
C THR A 369 30.26 -7.67 -25.08
N GLY A 370 31.20 -6.77 -24.81
CA GLY A 370 31.43 -6.19 -23.46
C GLY A 370 30.17 -5.60 -22.84
N GLY A 371 30.04 -5.73 -21.51
CA GLY A 371 28.98 -5.15 -20.70
C GLY A 371 28.67 -6.02 -19.48
N TYR A 372 28.61 -5.40 -18.30
CA TYR A 372 28.45 -6.07 -17.01
C TYR A 372 27.00 -6.40 -16.64
N GLY A 373 26.02 -6.11 -17.51
CA GLY A 373 24.61 -6.30 -17.21
C GLY A 373 24.03 -5.25 -16.25
N LEU A 374 24.66 -4.06 -16.20
CA LEU A 374 24.20 -2.96 -15.35
C LEU A 374 23.40 -1.90 -16.12
N GLY A 375 23.64 -1.72 -17.42
CA GLY A 375 23.03 -0.63 -18.20
C GLY A 375 21.50 -0.63 -18.14
N LEU A 376 20.84 -1.77 -18.40
CA LEU A 376 19.37 -1.87 -18.33
C LEU A 376 18.83 -1.69 -16.91
N ALA A 377 19.55 -2.15 -15.88
CA ALA A 377 19.18 -1.92 -14.48
C ALA A 377 19.25 -0.43 -14.12
N ILE A 378 20.28 0.29 -14.61
CA ILE A 378 20.41 1.74 -14.47
C ILE A 378 19.28 2.46 -15.19
N ALA A 379 18.99 2.08 -16.45
CA ALA A 379 17.91 2.65 -17.23
C ALA A 379 16.56 2.51 -16.49
N LYS A 380 16.29 1.33 -15.95
CA LYS A 380 15.07 1.08 -15.13
C LYS A 380 15.02 1.98 -13.90
N SER A 381 16.09 2.02 -13.12
CA SER A 381 16.13 2.84 -11.90
C SER A 381 15.98 4.33 -12.22
N THR A 382 16.57 4.81 -13.32
CA THR A 382 16.43 6.19 -13.79
C THR A 382 14.99 6.50 -14.22
N VAL A 383 14.37 5.66 -15.04
CA VAL A 383 12.98 5.85 -15.49
C VAL A 383 12.01 5.82 -14.30
N GLU A 384 12.18 4.89 -13.37
CA GLU A 384 11.35 4.81 -12.17
C GLU A 384 11.54 6.03 -11.24
N ALA A 385 12.75 6.58 -11.14
CA ALA A 385 13.04 7.81 -10.40
C ALA A 385 12.31 9.04 -11.01
N HIS A 386 12.12 9.05 -12.34
CA HIS A 386 11.33 10.06 -13.08
C HIS A 386 9.82 9.78 -13.08
N GLY A 387 9.35 8.77 -12.29
CA GLY A 387 7.93 8.41 -12.21
C GLY A 387 7.41 7.61 -13.39
N GLY A 388 8.27 7.21 -14.31
CA GLY A 388 7.94 6.45 -15.51
C GLY A 388 7.97 4.93 -15.30
N LYS A 389 7.82 4.21 -16.41
CA LYS A 389 7.89 2.75 -16.47
C LYS A 389 8.71 2.29 -17.69
N ILE A 390 9.54 1.26 -17.50
CA ILE A 390 10.28 0.60 -18.58
C ILE A 390 9.99 -0.90 -18.58
N TRP A 391 9.85 -1.48 -19.79
CA TRP A 391 9.69 -2.93 -19.98
C TRP A 391 10.19 -3.34 -21.35
N ALA A 392 10.31 -4.64 -21.59
CA ALA A 392 10.71 -5.18 -22.88
C ALA A 392 9.72 -6.24 -23.35
N THR A 393 9.57 -6.36 -24.67
CA THR A 393 8.87 -7.44 -25.37
C THR A 393 9.78 -8.05 -26.41
N SER A 394 9.62 -9.34 -26.74
CA SER A 394 10.40 -10.00 -27.78
C SER A 394 9.54 -11.04 -28.47
N ASP A 395 9.36 -10.86 -29.76
CA ASP A 395 8.62 -11.79 -30.63
C ASP A 395 9.27 -11.95 -32.03
N ALA A 396 8.77 -12.90 -32.82
CA ALA A 396 9.34 -13.20 -34.13
C ALA A 396 8.98 -12.15 -35.22
N ALA A 397 7.95 -11.33 -34.99
CA ALA A 397 7.46 -10.36 -35.98
C ALA A 397 8.18 -9.01 -35.86
N GLU A 398 8.24 -8.50 -34.62
CA GLU A 398 8.80 -7.18 -34.33
C GLU A 398 10.24 -7.23 -33.80
N GLY A 399 10.72 -8.41 -33.36
CA GLY A 399 12.01 -8.56 -32.70
C GLY A 399 11.96 -8.23 -31.22
N THR A 400 13.02 -7.65 -30.68
CA THR A 400 13.07 -7.17 -29.29
C THR A 400 12.76 -5.69 -29.25
N CYS A 401 11.77 -5.30 -28.45
CA CYS A 401 11.32 -3.93 -28.26
C CYS A 401 11.48 -3.53 -26.79
N PHE A 402 12.19 -2.43 -26.55
CA PHE A 402 12.25 -1.76 -25.26
C PHE A 402 11.28 -0.60 -25.25
N HIS A 403 10.44 -0.52 -24.24
CA HIS A 403 9.41 0.50 -24.09
C HIS A 403 9.66 1.32 -22.83
N VAL A 404 9.55 2.65 -22.94
CA VAL A 404 9.64 3.59 -21.83
C VAL A 404 8.42 4.51 -21.87
N THR A 405 7.79 4.73 -20.72
CA THR A 405 6.76 5.78 -20.52
C THR A 405 7.21 6.74 -19.45
N LEU A 406 7.06 8.03 -19.71
CA LEU A 406 7.41 9.14 -18.80
C LEU A 406 6.24 10.10 -18.65
#